data_f32094d791c98d502f41a393fe7bc8c1
#
_entry.id   f32094d791c98d502f41a393fe7bc8c1
#
_cell.length_a   1.000
_cell.length_b   1.000
_cell.length_c   1.000
_cell.angle_alpha   90.00
_cell.angle_beta   90.00
_cell.angle_gamma   90.00
#
_symmetry.space_group_name_H-M   'P 1'
#
loop_
_entity.id
_entity.type
_entity.pdbx_description
1 polymer ?
#
loop_
_entity_poly.entity_id
_entity_poly.type
_entity_poly.pdbx_seq_one_letter_code
_entity_poly.pdbx_strand_id
1 'polypeptide(L)'
;MIDSLPPIYFYLPQSDWPTTNILESPEAYREAYSRCKSTGSYNWILQTYLRLKADGFPCELVGEMPIEGIVVAWTTTVPNNLQPGPKLLLIVVCGDKSKHRYAQLHVVQNLEEMLKPYRLLGDRYLLPGKKYYIPHWPQPGLIPRDPARGARFENIAYLGREENVVAELKQPSWHQQLNALGLRFQLVGTPVGWNDYSGVDAILAVRSFGRQNDFHWKPASKLYNSWYAGVPAILGCESAYQAERRNELDYIEVTSLDEVIQALKRLRDDKKLRQAMVENGRLRADELQPEKLVECWRTFLTDVAIPAYQRWCTSSNLTRKIFLTRRELAVQTTEMRKSLQQMRNSAGLRSGIRSAISKARRV
;
A
#
# COMPACT_ATOMS: atom_id res chain seq x y z
N MET A 1 -27.05 30.23 9.11
CA MET A 1 -25.87 30.42 8.26
C MET A 1 -25.38 29.04 7.93
N ILE A 2 -25.41 28.64 6.67
CA ILE A 2 -24.76 27.40 6.22
C ILE A 2 -23.27 27.70 6.37
N ASP A 3 -22.64 27.19 7.44
CA ASP A 3 -21.20 27.29 7.59
C ASP A 3 -20.59 26.67 6.33
N SER A 4 -19.90 27.48 5.55
CA SER A 4 -19.19 26.99 4.36
C SER A 4 -18.24 25.88 4.79
N LEU A 5 -18.24 24.78 4.05
CA LEU A 5 -17.30 23.68 4.30
C LEU A 5 -15.86 24.25 4.35
N PRO A 6 -15.02 23.78 5.28
CA PRO A 6 -13.62 24.19 5.30
C PRO A 6 -12.93 23.81 4.00
N PRO A 7 -11.96 24.59 3.53
CA PRO A 7 -11.23 24.25 2.30
C PRO A 7 -10.49 22.92 2.47
N ILE A 8 -10.59 22.07 1.43
CA ILE A 8 -9.96 20.76 1.39
C ILE A 8 -8.99 20.74 0.22
N TYR A 9 -7.73 20.51 0.52
CA TYR A 9 -6.62 20.53 -0.42
C TYR A 9 -5.97 19.17 -0.55
N PHE A 10 -5.72 18.76 -1.79
CA PHE A 10 -4.83 17.64 -2.12
C PHE A 10 -3.47 18.21 -2.48
N TYR A 11 -2.47 17.95 -1.65
CA TYR A 11 -1.14 18.49 -1.84
C TYR A 11 -0.27 17.57 -2.69
N LEU A 12 0.12 18.04 -3.85
CA LEU A 12 1.11 17.44 -4.74
C LEU A 12 2.14 18.52 -5.07
N PRO A 13 3.41 18.42 -4.64
CA PRO A 13 4.43 19.41 -4.96
C PRO A 13 4.44 19.76 -6.43
N GLN A 14 4.55 21.03 -6.77
CA GLN A 14 4.47 21.49 -8.18
C GLN A 14 5.56 20.86 -9.06
N SER A 15 6.72 20.52 -8.48
CA SER A 15 7.78 19.75 -9.14
C SER A 15 7.36 18.35 -9.60
N ASP A 16 6.31 17.80 -8.98
CA ASP A 16 5.79 16.47 -9.24
C ASP A 16 4.58 16.49 -10.18
N TRP A 17 4.13 17.64 -10.62
CA TRP A 17 3.00 17.77 -11.55
C TRP A 17 3.34 17.15 -12.91
N PRO A 18 2.40 16.43 -13.54
CA PRO A 18 2.69 15.66 -14.76
C PRO A 18 3.05 16.52 -15.97
N THR A 19 2.48 17.73 -16.02
CA THR A 19 2.69 18.74 -17.06
C THR A 19 2.47 20.13 -16.46
N THR A 20 2.69 21.19 -17.23
CA THR A 20 2.33 22.55 -16.83
C THR A 20 0.82 22.73 -16.62
N ASN A 21 -0.01 21.86 -17.21
CA ASN A 21 -1.45 21.84 -17.04
C ASN A 21 -1.85 20.72 -16.07
N ILE A 22 -2.76 21.03 -15.15
CA ILE A 22 -3.40 20.06 -14.27
C ILE A 22 -4.26 19.13 -15.13
N LEU A 23 -4.15 17.83 -14.90
CA LEU A 23 -5.03 16.85 -15.53
C LEU A 23 -6.47 17.08 -15.05
N GLU A 24 -7.41 17.15 -16.00
CA GLU A 24 -8.81 17.46 -15.69
C GLU A 24 -9.69 16.22 -15.56
N SER A 25 -9.19 15.06 -15.97
CA SER A 25 -9.98 13.82 -15.91
C SER A 25 -9.21 12.64 -15.34
N PRO A 26 -9.92 11.69 -14.68
CA PRO A 26 -9.33 10.42 -14.23
C PRO A 26 -8.77 9.57 -15.39
N GLU A 27 -9.28 9.74 -16.61
CA GLU A 27 -8.83 8.99 -17.79
C GLU A 27 -7.45 9.48 -18.26
N ALA A 28 -7.24 10.80 -18.29
CA ALA A 28 -5.94 11.41 -18.64
C ALA A 28 -4.83 11.03 -17.66
N TYR A 29 -5.18 10.68 -16.42
CA TYR A 29 -4.25 10.20 -15.40
C TYR A 29 -3.43 8.97 -15.83
N ARG A 30 -4.00 8.07 -16.64
CA ARG A 30 -3.34 6.84 -17.09
C ARG A 30 -1.99 7.09 -17.78
N GLU A 31 -1.95 8.04 -18.71
CA GLU A 31 -0.71 8.38 -19.44
C GLU A 31 0.32 9.02 -18.52
N ALA A 32 -0.12 9.91 -17.65
CA ALA A 32 0.75 10.58 -16.69
C ALA A 32 1.36 9.59 -15.68
N TYR A 33 0.59 8.60 -15.22
CA TYR A 33 1.07 7.59 -14.28
C TYR A 33 2.22 6.76 -14.85
N SER A 34 2.17 6.38 -16.11
CA SER A 34 3.24 5.60 -16.75
C SER A 34 4.58 6.34 -16.83
N ARG A 35 4.54 7.68 -16.78
CA ARG A 35 5.71 8.58 -16.90
C ARG A 35 6.11 9.24 -15.58
N CYS A 36 5.36 9.02 -14.49
CA CYS A 36 5.60 9.72 -13.24
C CYS A 36 6.86 9.24 -12.50
N LYS A 37 7.54 10.18 -11.83
CA LYS A 37 8.69 9.89 -10.96
C LYS A 37 8.29 9.28 -9.62
N SER A 38 7.08 9.58 -9.14
CA SER A 38 6.55 9.13 -7.86
C SER A 38 5.18 8.49 -8.03
N THR A 39 5.16 7.17 -8.21
CA THR A 39 3.93 6.40 -8.35
C THR A 39 2.99 6.53 -7.14
N GLY A 40 3.55 6.74 -5.93
CA GLY A 40 2.77 6.90 -4.71
C GLY A 40 1.97 8.20 -4.68
N SER A 41 2.59 9.37 -4.91
CA SER A 41 1.89 10.65 -4.94
C SER A 41 0.81 10.72 -6.02
N TYR A 42 1.08 10.11 -7.17
CA TYR A 42 0.08 10.05 -8.25
C TYR A 42 -1.08 9.15 -7.89
N ASN A 43 -0.82 7.93 -7.41
CA ASN A 43 -1.86 6.96 -7.12
C ASN A 43 -2.74 7.37 -5.92
N TRP A 44 -2.15 8.06 -4.93
CA TRP A 44 -2.85 8.37 -3.69
C TRP A 44 -3.39 9.79 -3.62
N ILE A 45 -2.72 10.74 -4.24
CA ILE A 45 -3.11 12.15 -4.16
C ILE A 45 -3.80 12.58 -5.45
N LEU A 46 -3.09 12.52 -6.58
CA LEU A 46 -3.63 13.01 -7.84
C LEU A 46 -4.87 12.22 -8.29
N GLN A 47 -4.81 10.88 -8.27
CA GLN A 47 -5.95 10.04 -8.65
C GLN A 47 -7.15 10.29 -7.74
N THR A 48 -6.95 10.38 -6.43
CA THR A 48 -8.04 10.64 -5.47
C THR A 48 -8.67 12.00 -5.71
N TYR A 49 -7.85 13.04 -5.91
CA TYR A 49 -8.32 14.37 -6.25
C TYR A 49 -9.18 14.36 -7.52
N LEU A 50 -8.65 13.81 -8.62
CA LEU A 50 -9.35 13.81 -9.90
C LEU A 50 -10.70 13.10 -9.85
N ARG A 51 -10.79 11.99 -9.13
CA ARG A 51 -12.04 11.23 -8.96
C ARG A 51 -13.05 11.97 -8.09
N LEU A 52 -12.62 12.54 -6.98
CA LEU A 52 -13.48 13.38 -6.13
C LEU A 52 -13.96 14.63 -6.87
N LYS A 53 -13.09 15.26 -7.66
CA LYS A 53 -13.44 16.43 -8.46
C LYS A 53 -14.47 16.09 -9.54
N ALA A 54 -14.30 14.96 -10.22
CA ALA A 54 -15.24 14.46 -11.22
C ALA A 54 -16.61 14.12 -10.60
N ASP A 55 -16.63 13.67 -9.33
CA ASP A 55 -17.84 13.41 -8.55
C ASP A 55 -18.48 14.70 -7.97
N GLY A 56 -17.93 15.88 -8.25
CA GLY A 56 -18.43 17.15 -7.76
C GLY A 56 -18.10 17.49 -6.31
N PHE A 57 -17.20 16.73 -5.67
CA PHE A 57 -16.78 17.02 -4.30
C PHE A 57 -15.92 18.29 -4.23
N PRO A 58 -16.19 19.24 -3.31
CA PRO A 58 -15.47 20.51 -3.24
C PRO A 58 -14.05 20.30 -2.67
N CYS A 59 -13.08 20.15 -3.53
CA CYS A 59 -11.66 20.04 -3.19
C CYS A 59 -10.79 20.66 -4.28
N GLU A 60 -9.54 20.99 -3.93
CA GLU A 60 -8.57 21.60 -4.82
C GLU A 60 -7.23 20.87 -4.80
N LEU A 61 -6.54 20.82 -5.95
CA LEU A 61 -5.15 20.37 -6.03
C LEU A 61 -4.22 21.57 -5.89
N VAL A 62 -3.25 21.46 -4.99
CA VAL A 62 -2.30 22.56 -4.71
C VAL A 62 -0.86 22.10 -4.82
N GLY A 63 -0.01 22.95 -5.39
CA GLY A 63 1.44 22.70 -5.57
C GLY A 63 2.29 23.17 -4.40
N GLU A 64 1.74 24.06 -3.57
CA GLU A 64 2.37 24.58 -2.36
C GLU A 64 1.59 24.13 -1.12
N MET A 65 2.30 23.94 -0.01
CA MET A 65 1.70 23.51 1.24
C MET A 65 0.87 24.64 1.86
N PRO A 66 -0.47 24.48 1.99
CA PRO A 66 -1.31 25.48 2.64
C PRO A 66 -0.97 25.65 4.13
N ILE A 67 -1.23 26.85 4.65
CA ILE A 67 -1.07 27.15 6.08
C ILE A 67 -2.35 26.97 6.89
N GLU A 68 -3.50 26.83 6.21
CA GLU A 68 -4.81 26.60 6.81
C GLU A 68 -5.67 25.66 5.95
N GLY A 69 -6.72 25.10 6.52
CA GLY A 69 -7.61 24.14 5.88
C GLY A 69 -7.27 22.67 6.18
N ILE A 70 -7.90 21.78 5.45
CA ILE A 70 -7.67 20.33 5.53
C ILE A 70 -6.75 19.95 4.36
N VAL A 71 -5.56 19.42 4.67
CA VAL A 71 -4.59 19.02 3.66
C VAL A 71 -4.43 17.51 3.64
N VAL A 72 -4.69 16.90 2.50
CA VAL A 72 -4.43 15.47 2.21
C VAL A 72 -3.13 15.38 1.42
N ALA A 73 -2.14 14.67 1.93
CA ALA A 73 -0.81 14.59 1.33
C ALA A 73 -0.23 13.17 1.38
N TRP A 74 0.66 12.86 0.44
CA TRP A 74 1.45 11.64 0.46
C TRP A 74 2.59 11.74 1.48
N THR A 75 2.84 10.67 2.23
CA THR A 75 3.80 10.71 3.35
C THR A 75 5.21 11.16 2.95
N THR A 76 5.66 10.88 1.72
CA THR A 76 7.02 11.24 1.27
C THR A 76 7.11 12.63 0.66
N THR A 77 6.00 13.30 0.41
CA THR A 77 5.99 14.68 -0.12
C THR A 77 5.90 15.73 0.98
N VAL A 78 5.56 15.32 2.20
CA VAL A 78 5.47 16.22 3.36
C VAL A 78 6.82 16.26 4.08
N PRO A 79 7.40 17.45 4.32
CA PRO A 79 8.62 17.56 5.11
C PRO A 79 8.46 16.95 6.51
N ASN A 80 9.39 16.07 6.90
CA ASN A 80 9.30 15.30 8.15
C ASN A 80 9.16 16.16 9.42
N ASN A 81 9.60 17.40 9.36
CA ASN A 81 9.55 18.38 10.46
C ASN A 81 8.35 19.33 10.38
N LEU A 82 7.48 19.19 9.38
CA LEU A 82 6.29 20.02 9.26
C LEU A 82 5.34 19.79 10.44
N GLN A 83 5.20 20.81 11.28
CA GLN A 83 4.24 20.84 12.37
C GLN A 83 2.99 21.63 11.94
N PRO A 84 1.78 21.04 12.04
CA PRO A 84 0.56 21.74 11.65
C PRO A 84 0.29 22.93 12.57
N GLY A 85 0.03 24.07 11.95
CA GLY A 85 -0.41 25.30 12.63
C GLY A 85 -1.82 25.16 13.23
N PRO A 86 -2.30 26.21 13.93
CA PRO A 86 -3.58 26.17 14.63
C PRO A 86 -4.80 26.02 13.69
N LYS A 87 -4.67 26.39 12.44
CA LYS A 87 -5.72 26.31 11.42
C LYS A 87 -5.46 25.23 10.35
N LEU A 88 -4.49 24.33 10.55
CA LEU A 88 -4.14 23.31 9.59
C LEU A 88 -4.42 21.92 10.15
N LEU A 89 -5.24 21.13 9.46
CA LEU A 89 -5.38 19.70 9.69
C LEU A 89 -4.57 18.95 8.59
N LEU A 90 -3.54 18.25 9.00
CA LEU A 90 -2.71 17.44 8.10
C LEU A 90 -3.17 15.98 8.15
N ILE A 91 -3.60 15.48 6.99
CA ILE A 91 -3.96 14.09 6.74
C ILE A 91 -2.88 13.48 5.85
N VAL A 92 -2.25 12.41 6.30
CA VAL A 92 -1.20 11.76 5.52
C VAL A 92 -1.65 10.38 5.07
N VAL A 93 -1.57 10.15 3.76
CA VAL A 93 -1.77 8.84 3.15
C VAL A 93 -0.46 8.08 3.23
N CYS A 94 -0.48 6.90 3.85
CA CYS A 94 0.73 6.14 4.16
C CYS A 94 1.14 5.16 3.06
N GLY A 95 0.17 4.51 2.39
CA GLY A 95 0.47 3.42 1.48
C GLY A 95 1.29 2.33 2.18
N ASP A 96 2.49 2.09 1.65
CA ASP A 96 3.47 1.16 2.24
C ASP A 96 4.64 1.90 2.94
N LYS A 97 4.48 3.18 3.24
CA LYS A 97 5.51 4.04 3.85
C LYS A 97 5.23 4.33 5.32
N SER A 98 6.21 4.91 5.97
CA SER A 98 6.12 5.32 7.36
C SER A 98 5.08 6.43 7.55
N LYS A 99 4.48 6.45 8.73
CA LYS A 99 3.56 7.52 9.15
C LYS A 99 4.31 8.83 9.36
N HIS A 100 3.68 9.93 8.98
CA HIS A 100 4.23 11.26 9.27
C HIS A 100 4.11 11.57 10.76
N ARG A 101 5.20 12.10 11.35
CA ARG A 101 5.31 12.27 12.81
C ARG A 101 4.31 13.25 13.41
N TYR A 102 3.89 14.28 12.69
CA TYR A 102 3.01 15.34 13.21
C TYR A 102 1.61 15.36 12.59
N ALA A 103 1.31 14.51 11.60
CA ALA A 103 -0.02 14.45 11.03
C ALA A 103 -1.06 14.09 12.10
N GLN A 104 -2.19 14.77 12.08
CA GLN A 104 -3.29 14.49 12.99
C GLN A 104 -4.07 13.23 12.59
N LEU A 105 -4.19 12.95 11.29
CA LEU A 105 -4.85 11.77 10.75
C LEU A 105 -3.94 11.04 9.75
N HIS A 106 -4.10 9.71 9.69
CA HIS A 106 -3.40 8.88 8.73
C HIS A 106 -4.38 7.98 7.99
N VAL A 107 -4.30 7.95 6.67
CA VAL A 107 -5.01 6.97 5.83
C VAL A 107 -4.07 5.80 5.54
N VAL A 108 -4.50 4.61 5.91
CA VAL A 108 -3.76 3.35 5.74
C VAL A 108 -4.52 2.41 4.82
N GLN A 109 -3.81 1.52 4.15
CA GLN A 109 -4.35 0.63 3.12
C GLN A 109 -4.28 -0.84 3.51
N ASN A 110 -4.15 -1.10 4.80
CA ASN A 110 -4.23 -2.42 5.39
C ASN A 110 -5.12 -2.33 6.63
N LEU A 111 -6.22 -3.08 6.64
CA LEU A 111 -7.19 -3.07 7.73
C LEU A 111 -6.55 -3.49 9.05
N GLU A 112 -5.67 -4.49 9.02
CA GLU A 112 -4.93 -4.93 10.21
C GLU A 112 -3.99 -3.83 10.75
N GLU A 113 -3.43 -3.00 9.89
CA GLU A 113 -2.67 -1.84 10.34
C GLU A 113 -3.53 -0.84 11.11
N MET A 114 -4.77 -0.66 10.69
CA MET A 114 -5.73 0.19 11.41
C MET A 114 -6.09 -0.42 12.77
N LEU A 115 -6.38 -1.71 12.82
CA LEU A 115 -6.87 -2.42 14.00
C LEU A 115 -5.77 -2.73 15.00
N LYS A 116 -4.53 -3.00 14.55
CA LYS A 116 -3.42 -3.31 15.46
C LYS A 116 -3.14 -2.14 16.39
N PRO A 117 -3.26 -2.33 17.70
CA PRO A 117 -2.75 -1.36 18.65
C PRO A 117 -1.23 -1.23 18.45
N TYR A 118 -0.70 -0.06 18.66
CA TYR A 118 0.74 0.15 18.65
C TYR A 118 1.41 -0.90 19.58
N ARG A 119 2.34 -1.69 19.06
CA ARG A 119 2.93 -2.87 19.73
C ARG A 119 3.67 -2.55 21.04
N LEU A 120 4.01 -1.31 21.29
CA LEU A 120 4.73 -0.88 22.50
C LEU A 120 3.85 0.09 23.30
N LEU A 121 3.82 -0.10 24.62
CA LEU A 121 3.11 0.79 25.55
C LEU A 121 3.40 2.28 25.30
N GLY A 122 4.65 2.60 24.89
CA GLY A 122 5.04 3.94 24.48
C GLY A 122 4.35 4.44 23.20
N ASP A 123 4.14 3.59 22.21
CA ASP A 123 3.55 4.00 20.93
C ASP A 123 2.05 4.30 21.08
N ARG A 124 1.35 3.61 21.97
CA ARG A 124 -0.09 3.80 22.22
C ARG A 124 -0.40 5.19 22.77
N TYR A 125 0.49 5.76 23.57
CA TYR A 125 0.32 7.09 24.18
C TYR A 125 1.06 8.18 23.42
N LEU A 126 2.08 7.83 22.65
CA LEU A 126 3.01 8.77 22.05
C LEU A 126 2.75 9.05 20.56
N LEU A 127 2.04 8.17 19.84
CA LEU A 127 1.67 8.37 18.44
C LEU A 127 0.14 8.34 18.21
N PRO A 128 -0.62 9.28 18.78
CA PRO A 128 -2.07 9.27 18.73
C PRO A 128 -2.66 9.83 17.42
N GLY A 129 -1.97 9.73 16.30
CA GLY A 129 -2.59 9.97 15.00
C GLY A 129 -3.60 8.86 14.75
N LYS A 130 -4.89 9.21 14.65
CA LYS A 130 -5.92 8.24 14.28
C LYS A 130 -5.60 7.68 12.91
N LYS A 131 -5.77 6.37 12.77
CA LYS A 131 -5.62 5.67 11.49
C LYS A 131 -7.00 5.35 10.95
N TYR A 132 -7.18 5.54 9.65
CA TYR A 132 -8.39 5.19 8.94
C TYR A 132 -8.03 4.31 7.76
N TYR A 133 -8.76 3.22 7.60
CA TYR A 133 -8.59 2.33 6.48
C TYR A 133 -9.42 2.84 5.30
N ILE A 134 -8.74 3.02 4.15
CA ILE A 134 -9.36 3.20 2.85
C ILE A 134 -8.65 2.26 1.89
N PRO A 135 -9.37 1.38 1.16
CA PRO A 135 -8.77 0.42 0.24
C PRO A 135 -7.89 1.09 -0.82
N HIS A 136 -6.93 0.34 -1.34
CA HIS A 136 -6.07 0.79 -2.43
C HIS A 136 -6.88 0.95 -3.72
N TRP A 137 -6.64 2.04 -4.47
CA TRP A 137 -7.13 2.15 -5.83
C TRP A 137 -6.62 0.98 -6.69
N PRO A 138 -7.44 0.47 -7.62
CA PRO A 138 -6.95 -0.47 -8.63
C PRO A 138 -5.78 0.12 -9.40
N GLN A 139 -4.95 -0.75 -9.96
CA GLN A 139 -3.82 -0.32 -10.79
C GLN A 139 -4.32 0.54 -11.97
N PRO A 140 -3.81 1.79 -12.12
CA PRO A 140 -4.25 2.65 -13.21
C PRO A 140 -4.03 2.02 -14.57
N GLY A 141 -5.06 2.05 -15.41
CA GLY A 141 -4.99 1.50 -16.76
C GLY A 141 -4.82 -0.01 -16.82
N LEU A 142 -5.29 -0.74 -15.82
CA LEU A 142 -5.23 -2.20 -15.80
C LEU A 142 -5.87 -2.78 -17.06
N ILE A 143 -5.10 -3.62 -17.76
CA ILE A 143 -5.52 -4.38 -18.93
C ILE A 143 -5.83 -5.79 -18.44
N PRO A 144 -7.08 -6.27 -18.48
CA PRO A 144 -7.43 -7.59 -17.99
C PRO A 144 -6.87 -8.69 -18.89
N ARG A 145 -6.94 -9.92 -18.40
CA ARG A 145 -6.56 -11.11 -19.16
C ARG A 145 -7.32 -11.18 -20.48
N ASP A 146 -6.57 -11.40 -21.57
CA ASP A 146 -7.16 -11.51 -22.91
C ASP A 146 -8.12 -12.71 -22.97
N PRO A 147 -9.42 -12.50 -23.31
CA PRO A 147 -10.39 -13.58 -23.48
C PRO A 147 -9.98 -14.61 -24.53
N ALA A 148 -9.20 -14.22 -25.55
CA ALA A 148 -8.70 -15.13 -26.59
C ALA A 148 -7.75 -16.21 -26.04
N ARG A 149 -7.21 -16.03 -24.83
CA ARG A 149 -6.45 -17.08 -24.15
C ARG A 149 -7.31 -18.27 -23.73
N GLY A 150 -8.62 -18.10 -23.63
CA GLY A 150 -9.56 -19.18 -23.32
C GLY A 150 -9.17 -19.99 -22.09
N ALA A 151 -9.07 -21.32 -22.23
CA ALA A 151 -8.72 -22.25 -21.16
C ALA A 151 -7.20 -22.42 -20.92
N ARG A 152 -6.34 -21.75 -21.68
CA ARG A 152 -4.88 -21.84 -21.50
C ARG A 152 -4.46 -21.43 -20.09
N PHE A 153 -3.50 -22.17 -19.55
CA PHE A 153 -2.90 -21.89 -18.25
C PHE A 153 -1.41 -22.23 -18.31
N GLU A 154 -0.62 -21.24 -18.64
CA GLU A 154 0.82 -21.39 -18.92
C GLU A 154 1.64 -20.29 -18.27
N ASN A 155 1.09 -19.07 -18.21
CA ASN A 155 1.83 -17.87 -17.85
C ASN A 155 1.50 -17.42 -16.42
N ILE A 156 2.42 -17.63 -15.52
CA ILE A 156 2.35 -17.19 -14.14
C ILE A 156 3.17 -15.91 -14.02
N ALA A 157 2.62 -14.86 -13.41
CA ALA A 157 3.32 -13.59 -13.33
C ALA A 157 3.41 -13.03 -11.90
N TYR A 158 4.49 -12.31 -11.64
CA TYR A 158 4.60 -11.35 -10.57
C TYR A 158 4.79 -9.96 -11.18
N LEU A 159 3.86 -9.05 -10.94
CA LEU A 159 3.93 -7.66 -11.41
C LEU A 159 4.24 -6.74 -10.21
N GLY A 160 5.48 -6.33 -10.10
CA GLY A 160 5.93 -5.51 -8.97
C GLY A 160 7.44 -5.52 -8.81
N ARG A 161 7.94 -4.80 -7.82
CA ARG A 161 9.37 -4.68 -7.55
C ARG A 161 9.97 -6.03 -7.17
N GLU A 162 11.08 -6.38 -7.78
CA GLU A 162 11.77 -7.66 -7.60
C GLU A 162 12.23 -7.92 -6.15
N GLU A 163 12.59 -6.87 -5.42
CA GLU A 163 12.96 -6.96 -4.01
C GLU A 163 11.85 -7.46 -3.10
N ASN A 164 10.59 -7.44 -3.58
CA ASN A 164 9.44 -7.95 -2.86
C ASN A 164 9.07 -9.40 -3.24
N VAL A 165 9.94 -10.12 -3.93
CA VAL A 165 9.76 -11.54 -4.26
C VAL A 165 10.71 -12.37 -3.42
N VAL A 166 10.19 -13.42 -2.81
CA VAL A 166 10.98 -14.38 -2.03
C VAL A 166 12.11 -14.97 -2.87
N ALA A 167 13.28 -15.20 -2.25
CA ALA A 167 14.50 -15.59 -2.96
C ALA A 167 14.36 -16.89 -3.76
N GLU A 168 13.59 -17.83 -3.25
CA GLU A 168 13.36 -19.15 -3.87
C GLU A 168 12.71 -19.04 -5.25
N LEU A 169 11.79 -18.09 -5.44
CA LEU A 169 11.12 -17.85 -6.74
C LEU A 169 12.00 -17.14 -7.77
N LYS A 170 13.22 -16.78 -7.43
CA LYS A 170 14.22 -16.17 -8.32
C LYS A 170 15.31 -17.14 -8.74
N GLN A 171 15.33 -18.37 -8.19
CA GLN A 171 16.35 -19.36 -8.46
C GLN A 171 16.16 -20.03 -9.83
N PRO A 172 17.24 -20.40 -10.54
CA PRO A 172 17.14 -21.17 -11.78
C PRO A 172 16.36 -22.49 -11.63
N SER A 173 16.49 -23.16 -10.48
CA SER A 173 15.75 -24.39 -10.15
C SER A 173 14.24 -24.21 -10.16
N TRP A 174 13.75 -23.05 -9.74
CA TRP A 174 12.33 -22.68 -9.81
C TRP A 174 11.82 -22.67 -11.26
N HIS A 175 12.55 -21.99 -12.16
CA HIS A 175 12.20 -21.95 -13.57
C HIS A 175 12.23 -23.34 -14.22
N GLN A 176 13.19 -24.19 -13.86
CA GLN A 176 13.24 -25.57 -14.34
C GLN A 176 12.03 -26.39 -13.87
N GLN A 177 11.64 -26.27 -12.59
CA GLN A 177 10.46 -26.95 -12.06
C GLN A 177 9.17 -26.49 -12.76
N LEU A 178 9.00 -25.21 -13.03
CA LEU A 178 7.84 -24.70 -13.74
C LEU A 178 7.80 -25.18 -15.20
N ASN A 179 8.93 -25.15 -15.90
CA ASN A 179 9.03 -25.64 -17.27
C ASN A 179 8.64 -27.12 -17.37
N ALA A 180 9.04 -27.96 -16.40
CA ALA A 180 8.63 -29.35 -16.31
C ALA A 180 7.10 -29.54 -16.12
N LEU A 181 6.41 -28.50 -15.60
CA LEU A 181 4.97 -28.46 -15.49
C LEU A 181 4.26 -27.84 -16.70
N GLY A 182 5.00 -27.43 -17.74
CA GLY A 182 4.47 -26.68 -18.89
C GLY A 182 4.11 -25.22 -18.54
N LEU A 183 4.66 -24.69 -17.45
CA LEU A 183 4.37 -23.33 -16.96
C LEU A 183 5.62 -22.44 -17.11
N ARG A 184 5.37 -21.12 -17.21
CA ARG A 184 6.43 -20.08 -17.24
C ARG A 184 6.19 -19.08 -16.14
N PHE A 185 7.24 -18.63 -15.47
CA PHE A 185 7.15 -17.54 -14.51
C PHE A 185 7.79 -16.28 -15.08
N GLN A 186 7.02 -15.20 -15.08
CA GLN A 186 7.48 -13.89 -15.52
C GLN A 186 7.49 -12.91 -14.35
N LEU A 187 8.65 -12.28 -14.14
CA LEU A 187 8.82 -11.21 -13.17
C LEU A 187 8.87 -9.88 -13.91
N VAL A 188 7.82 -9.06 -13.76
CA VAL A 188 7.72 -7.72 -14.35
C VAL A 188 8.14 -6.69 -13.31
N GLY A 189 9.46 -6.38 -13.28
CA GLY A 189 10.06 -5.53 -12.24
C GLY A 189 9.87 -4.03 -12.43
N THR A 190 9.53 -3.57 -13.63
CA THR A 190 9.39 -2.15 -13.96
C THR A 190 7.94 -1.68 -13.88
N PRO A 191 7.66 -0.42 -13.45
CA PRO A 191 6.31 0.12 -13.37
C PRO A 191 5.54 0.09 -14.71
N VAL A 192 6.28 0.20 -15.82
CA VAL A 192 5.73 0.08 -17.17
C VAL A 192 5.35 -1.36 -17.41
N GLY A 193 4.22 -1.83 -17.24
CA GLY A 193 3.77 -3.21 -17.41
C GLY A 193 3.15 -3.80 -16.16
N TRP A 194 3.15 -3.10 -15.02
CA TRP A 194 2.43 -3.59 -13.84
C TRP A 194 0.91 -3.59 -14.01
N ASN A 195 0.41 -2.92 -15.03
CA ASN A 195 -1.00 -2.83 -15.39
C ASN A 195 -1.42 -3.85 -16.46
N ASP A 196 -0.49 -4.54 -17.11
CA ASP A 196 -0.81 -5.44 -18.22
C ASP A 196 -0.90 -6.90 -17.76
N TYR A 197 -2.12 -7.40 -17.68
CA TYR A 197 -2.46 -8.79 -17.36
C TYR A 197 -2.93 -9.56 -18.59
N SER A 198 -2.89 -8.99 -19.80
CA SER A 198 -3.45 -9.61 -21.01
C SER A 198 -2.89 -11.01 -21.29
N GLY A 199 -1.59 -11.19 -21.07
CA GLY A 199 -0.90 -12.47 -21.22
C GLY A 199 -0.84 -13.36 -19.98
N VAL A 200 -1.42 -12.96 -18.86
CA VAL A 200 -1.27 -13.62 -17.55
C VAL A 200 -2.40 -14.60 -17.28
N ASP A 201 -2.08 -15.78 -16.76
CA ASP A 201 -3.06 -16.82 -16.41
C ASP A 201 -3.25 -16.98 -14.89
N ALA A 202 -2.25 -16.60 -14.09
CA ALA A 202 -2.35 -16.48 -12.63
C ALA A 202 -1.29 -15.52 -12.07
N ILE A 203 -1.60 -14.89 -10.94
CA ILE A 203 -0.63 -14.13 -10.15
C ILE A 203 0.00 -15.01 -9.08
N LEU A 204 1.32 -14.93 -8.95
CA LEU A 204 2.06 -15.50 -7.84
C LEU A 204 2.81 -14.40 -7.10
N ALA A 205 2.42 -14.08 -5.86
CA ALA A 205 3.05 -13.03 -5.09
C ALA A 205 3.33 -13.47 -3.65
N VAL A 206 4.59 -13.80 -3.39
CA VAL A 206 5.10 -14.23 -2.09
C VAL A 206 6.34 -13.42 -1.73
N ARG A 207 6.30 -12.69 -0.60
CA ARG A 207 7.45 -11.92 -0.09
C ARG A 207 8.34 -12.74 0.84
N SER A 208 7.74 -13.60 1.62
CA SER A 208 8.44 -14.57 2.47
C SER A 208 7.58 -15.81 2.66
N PHE A 209 8.21 -16.95 2.81
CA PHE A 209 7.54 -18.16 3.26
C PHE A 209 7.34 -18.17 4.78
N GLY A 210 6.41 -18.99 5.25
CA GLY A 210 6.02 -19.06 6.66
C GLY A 210 5.05 -17.92 7.07
N ARG A 211 4.75 -17.88 8.38
CA ARG A 211 3.77 -16.95 8.98
C ARG A 211 4.40 -15.90 9.90
N GLN A 212 5.73 -15.77 9.87
CA GLN A 212 6.47 -14.91 10.79
C GLN A 212 6.35 -13.42 10.45
N ASN A 213 6.22 -13.08 9.18
CA ASN A 213 6.15 -11.71 8.67
C ASN A 213 4.75 -11.44 8.11
N ASP A 214 3.99 -10.62 8.81
CA ASP A 214 2.62 -10.27 8.43
C ASP A 214 2.50 -9.09 7.45
N PHE A 215 3.60 -8.37 7.21
CA PHE A 215 3.67 -7.19 6.34
C PHE A 215 2.51 -6.20 6.54
N HIS A 216 2.11 -5.96 7.78
CA HIS A 216 0.91 -5.19 8.15
C HIS A 216 0.85 -3.75 7.59
N TRP A 217 1.94 -3.25 7.02
CA TRP A 217 2.00 -1.94 6.35
C TRP A 217 1.80 -2.03 4.83
N LYS A 218 1.68 -3.24 4.26
CA LYS A 218 1.50 -3.42 2.81
C LYS A 218 0.01 -3.47 2.45
N PRO A 219 -0.40 -2.85 1.33
CA PRO A 219 -1.76 -2.96 0.81
C PRO A 219 -2.01 -4.30 0.09
N ALA A 220 -3.27 -4.67 -0.06
CA ALA A 220 -3.70 -5.86 -0.79
C ALA A 220 -3.68 -5.69 -2.33
N SER A 221 -2.88 -4.79 -2.87
CA SER A 221 -2.93 -4.38 -4.28
C SER A 221 -2.81 -5.53 -5.28
N LYS A 222 -2.02 -6.59 -4.99
CA LYS A 222 -1.88 -7.75 -5.88
C LYS A 222 -3.18 -8.55 -5.96
N LEU A 223 -3.87 -8.68 -4.83
CA LEU A 223 -5.17 -9.36 -4.77
C LEU A 223 -6.24 -8.57 -5.54
N TYR A 224 -6.36 -7.27 -5.28
CA TYR A 224 -7.31 -6.41 -5.99
C TYR A 224 -7.08 -6.44 -7.51
N ASN A 225 -5.83 -6.28 -7.93
CA ASN A 225 -5.49 -6.30 -9.34
C ASN A 225 -5.80 -7.65 -9.99
N SER A 226 -5.62 -8.78 -9.29
CA SER A 226 -5.98 -10.11 -9.81
C SER A 226 -7.47 -10.25 -10.04
N TRP A 227 -8.29 -9.73 -9.11
CA TRP A 227 -9.75 -9.71 -9.26
C TRP A 227 -10.19 -8.89 -10.48
N TYR A 228 -9.65 -7.66 -10.61
CA TYR A 228 -9.93 -6.79 -11.77
C TYR A 228 -9.42 -7.38 -13.09
N ALA A 229 -8.31 -8.08 -13.06
CA ALA A 229 -7.71 -8.69 -14.24
C ALA A 229 -8.42 -10.00 -14.67
N GLY A 230 -9.27 -10.57 -13.82
CA GLY A 230 -9.92 -11.86 -14.06
C GLY A 230 -8.94 -13.03 -14.07
N VAL A 231 -7.97 -13.04 -13.14
CA VAL A 231 -6.98 -14.09 -12.99
C VAL A 231 -6.92 -14.61 -11.54
N PRO A 232 -6.75 -15.93 -11.32
CA PRO A 232 -6.53 -16.47 -9.98
C PRO A 232 -5.25 -15.92 -9.36
N ALA A 233 -5.24 -15.81 -8.03
CA ALA A 233 -4.06 -15.39 -7.27
C ALA A 233 -3.56 -16.49 -6.32
N ILE A 234 -2.24 -16.69 -6.29
CA ILE A 234 -1.50 -17.47 -5.29
C ILE A 234 -0.66 -16.48 -4.50
N LEU A 235 -0.95 -16.33 -3.21
CA LEU A 235 -0.37 -15.27 -2.39
C LEU A 235 0.26 -15.82 -1.12
N GLY A 236 1.31 -15.16 -0.65
CA GLY A 236 1.91 -15.42 0.66
C GLY A 236 0.99 -15.03 1.82
N CYS A 237 1.34 -15.47 3.01
CA CYS A 237 0.60 -15.21 4.24
C CYS A 237 0.84 -13.76 4.72
N GLU A 238 0.12 -12.81 4.14
CA GLU A 238 0.21 -11.39 4.47
C GLU A 238 -1.10 -10.89 5.06
N SER A 239 -1.02 -10.05 6.10
CA SER A 239 -2.19 -9.55 6.82
C SER A 239 -3.20 -8.80 5.93
N ALA A 240 -2.72 -8.09 4.90
CA ALA A 240 -3.62 -7.40 3.97
C ALA A 240 -4.49 -8.37 3.17
N TYR A 241 -3.90 -9.46 2.67
CA TYR A 241 -4.67 -10.48 1.94
C TYR A 241 -5.62 -11.23 2.86
N GLN A 242 -5.17 -11.55 4.09
CA GLN A 242 -5.99 -12.23 5.09
C GLN A 242 -7.17 -11.38 5.55
N ALA A 243 -7.00 -10.06 5.69
CA ALA A 243 -8.06 -9.14 6.06
C ALA A 243 -9.16 -9.06 4.98
N GLU A 244 -8.80 -9.27 3.71
CA GLU A 244 -9.74 -9.28 2.58
C GLU A 244 -10.40 -10.64 2.36
N ARG A 245 -9.85 -11.71 2.95
CA ARG A 245 -10.29 -13.08 2.69
C ARG A 245 -11.64 -13.37 3.33
N ARG A 246 -12.63 -13.74 2.52
CA ARG A 246 -13.96 -14.18 2.95
C ARG A 246 -14.18 -15.67 2.71
N ASN A 247 -13.58 -16.23 1.65
CA ASN A 247 -13.70 -17.63 1.29
C ASN A 247 -12.44 -18.14 0.56
N GLU A 248 -12.43 -19.41 0.19
CA GLU A 248 -11.31 -20.08 -0.47
C GLU A 248 -11.08 -19.62 -1.92
N LEU A 249 -12.11 -19.05 -2.55
CA LEU A 249 -12.04 -18.60 -3.95
C LEU A 249 -11.41 -17.22 -4.10
N ASP A 250 -11.24 -16.46 -3.01
CA ASP A 250 -10.61 -15.13 -3.06
C ASP A 250 -9.15 -15.22 -3.52
N TYR A 251 -8.39 -16.20 -3.00
CA TYR A 251 -7.03 -16.53 -3.41
C TYR A 251 -6.57 -17.84 -2.74
N ILE A 252 -5.50 -18.44 -3.25
CA ILE A 252 -4.82 -19.57 -2.61
C ILE A 252 -3.66 -19.00 -1.76
N GLU A 253 -3.74 -19.20 -0.44
CA GLU A 253 -2.66 -18.84 0.49
C GLU A 253 -1.60 -19.93 0.51
N VAL A 254 -0.32 -19.54 0.46
CA VAL A 254 0.83 -20.44 0.49
C VAL A 254 1.88 -19.98 1.50
N THR A 255 2.49 -20.94 2.19
CA THR A 255 3.52 -20.72 3.22
C THR A 255 4.85 -21.40 2.90
N SER A 256 4.91 -22.17 1.81
CA SER A 256 6.12 -22.87 1.35
C SER A 256 6.19 -22.98 -0.17
N LEU A 257 7.37 -23.29 -0.69
CA LEU A 257 7.57 -23.53 -2.13
C LEU A 257 6.75 -24.74 -2.61
N ASP A 258 6.67 -25.80 -1.78
CA ASP A 258 5.90 -27.01 -2.12
C ASP A 258 4.41 -26.67 -2.27
N GLU A 259 3.86 -25.85 -1.36
CA GLU A 259 2.47 -25.37 -1.48
C GLU A 259 2.25 -24.54 -2.74
N VAL A 260 3.23 -23.73 -3.17
CA VAL A 260 3.14 -23.00 -4.45
C VAL A 260 3.04 -23.99 -5.62
N ILE A 261 3.89 -25.03 -5.65
CA ILE A 261 3.86 -26.05 -6.70
C ILE A 261 2.51 -26.80 -6.72
N GLN A 262 2.01 -27.16 -5.54
CA GLN A 262 0.69 -27.82 -5.42
C GLN A 262 -0.45 -26.90 -5.91
N ALA A 263 -0.44 -25.63 -5.53
CA ALA A 263 -1.42 -24.64 -5.96
C ALA A 263 -1.40 -24.48 -7.49
N LEU A 264 -0.22 -24.39 -8.08
CA LEU A 264 -0.07 -24.27 -9.54
C LEU A 264 -0.56 -25.52 -10.28
N LYS A 265 -0.22 -26.72 -9.80
CA LYS A 265 -0.75 -27.98 -10.36
C LYS A 265 -2.27 -28.01 -10.28
N ARG A 266 -2.84 -27.70 -9.11
CA ARG A 266 -4.30 -27.63 -8.89
C ARG A 266 -4.96 -26.66 -9.87
N LEU A 267 -4.43 -25.44 -9.99
CA LEU A 267 -4.97 -24.46 -10.95
C LEU A 267 -4.79 -24.89 -12.41
N ARG A 268 -3.68 -25.56 -12.78
CA ARG A 268 -3.46 -26.08 -14.13
C ARG A 268 -4.48 -27.15 -14.50
N ASP A 269 -4.73 -28.08 -13.60
CA ASP A 269 -5.50 -29.30 -13.87
C ASP A 269 -7.01 -29.09 -13.65
N ASP A 270 -7.40 -28.17 -12.75
CA ASP A 270 -8.80 -27.89 -12.43
C ASP A 270 -9.30 -26.58 -13.06
N LYS A 271 -9.85 -26.69 -14.29
CA LYS A 271 -10.46 -25.57 -15.00
C LYS A 271 -11.68 -25.00 -14.26
N LYS A 272 -12.46 -25.85 -13.56
CA LYS A 272 -13.66 -25.40 -12.83
C LYS A 272 -13.26 -24.51 -11.65
N LEU A 273 -12.22 -24.89 -10.92
CA LEU A 273 -11.68 -24.06 -9.85
C LEU A 273 -11.22 -22.70 -10.38
N ARG A 274 -10.48 -22.65 -11.48
CA ARG A 274 -10.06 -21.35 -12.08
C ARG A 274 -11.25 -20.46 -12.42
N GLN A 275 -12.28 -21.06 -13.04
CA GLN A 275 -13.51 -20.32 -13.40
C GLN A 275 -14.23 -19.80 -12.15
N ALA A 276 -14.36 -20.63 -11.12
CA ALA A 276 -14.98 -20.21 -9.86
C ALA A 276 -14.20 -19.08 -9.16
N MET A 277 -12.85 -19.15 -9.15
CA MET A 277 -12.02 -18.09 -8.58
C MET A 277 -12.13 -16.78 -9.38
N VAL A 278 -12.17 -16.85 -10.71
CA VAL A 278 -12.35 -15.66 -11.56
C VAL A 278 -13.71 -15.03 -11.36
N GLU A 279 -14.78 -15.83 -11.29
CA GLU A 279 -16.12 -15.32 -11.04
C GLU A 279 -16.26 -14.69 -9.67
N ASN A 280 -15.77 -15.36 -8.62
CA ASN A 280 -15.69 -14.78 -7.28
C ASN A 280 -14.88 -13.46 -7.29
N GLY A 281 -13.73 -13.45 -7.99
CA GLY A 281 -12.89 -12.25 -8.11
C GLY A 281 -13.63 -11.06 -8.77
N ARG A 282 -14.50 -11.30 -9.78
CA ARG A 282 -15.33 -10.26 -10.37
C ARG A 282 -16.32 -9.66 -9.38
N LEU A 283 -16.99 -10.51 -8.60
CA LEU A 283 -17.89 -10.04 -7.53
C LEU A 283 -17.13 -9.21 -6.49
N ARG A 284 -15.93 -9.62 -6.15
CA ARG A 284 -15.06 -8.87 -5.22
C ARG A 284 -14.58 -7.55 -5.83
N ALA A 285 -14.23 -7.52 -7.12
CA ALA A 285 -13.84 -6.30 -7.83
C ALA A 285 -14.99 -5.27 -7.87
N ASP A 286 -16.25 -5.72 -7.97
CA ASP A 286 -17.40 -4.82 -7.93
C ASP A 286 -17.55 -4.06 -6.61
N GLU A 287 -17.01 -4.58 -5.51
CA GLU A 287 -16.98 -3.89 -4.21
C GLU A 287 -15.94 -2.78 -4.14
N LEU A 288 -14.95 -2.81 -5.03
CA LEU A 288 -13.83 -1.88 -5.10
C LEU A 288 -13.91 -0.95 -6.31
N GLN A 289 -15.09 -0.88 -6.97
CA GLN A 289 -15.28 0.04 -8.10
C GLN A 289 -14.93 1.48 -7.71
N PRO A 290 -14.41 2.28 -8.64
CA PRO A 290 -13.97 3.63 -8.35
C PRO A 290 -15.00 4.49 -7.63
N GLU A 291 -16.29 4.33 -7.96
CA GLU A 291 -17.40 5.06 -7.35
C GLU A 291 -17.53 4.75 -5.85
N LYS A 292 -17.37 3.47 -5.47
CA LYS A 292 -17.41 3.06 -4.05
C LYS A 292 -16.20 3.57 -3.26
N LEU A 293 -15.04 3.60 -3.90
CA LEU A 293 -13.84 4.18 -3.27
C LEU A 293 -13.96 5.70 -3.13
N VAL A 294 -14.57 6.38 -4.10
CA VAL A 294 -14.93 7.81 -4.00
C VAL A 294 -15.85 8.03 -2.79
N GLU A 295 -16.88 7.20 -2.61
CA GLU A 295 -17.77 7.29 -1.45
C GLU A 295 -17.03 7.08 -0.12
N CYS A 296 -16.09 6.11 -0.05
CA CYS A 296 -15.24 5.95 1.14
C CYS A 296 -14.44 7.22 1.45
N TRP A 297 -13.86 7.86 0.44
CA TRP A 297 -13.12 9.10 0.60
C TRP A 297 -14.03 10.26 1.01
N ARG A 298 -15.21 10.39 0.41
CA ARG A 298 -16.20 11.42 0.79
C ARG A 298 -16.60 11.27 2.24
N THR A 299 -17.05 10.07 2.63
CA THR A 299 -17.43 9.76 4.02
C THR A 299 -16.30 10.08 5.00
N PHE A 300 -15.07 9.68 4.67
CA PHE A 300 -13.91 10.01 5.51
C PHE A 300 -13.69 11.53 5.62
N LEU A 301 -13.77 12.26 4.52
CA LEU A 301 -13.56 13.70 4.54
C LEU A 301 -14.68 14.45 5.27
N THR A 302 -15.95 14.06 5.07
CA THR A 302 -17.10 14.71 5.71
C THR A 302 -17.25 14.33 7.18
N ASP A 303 -17.19 13.05 7.51
CA ASP A 303 -17.59 12.57 8.83
C ASP A 303 -16.43 12.48 9.81
N VAL A 304 -15.20 12.50 9.29
CA VAL A 304 -13.99 12.37 10.11
C VAL A 304 -13.11 13.61 10.02
N ALA A 305 -12.71 14.02 8.82
CA ALA A 305 -11.74 15.08 8.64
C ALA A 305 -12.30 16.46 8.99
N ILE A 306 -13.49 16.81 8.52
CA ILE A 306 -14.12 18.09 8.84
C ILE A 306 -14.35 18.25 10.35
N PRO A 307 -14.97 17.31 11.08
CA PRO A 307 -15.09 17.41 12.52
C PRO A 307 -13.74 17.44 13.27
N ALA A 308 -12.72 16.75 12.74
CA ALA A 308 -11.38 16.79 13.32
C ALA A 308 -10.75 18.18 13.14
N TYR A 309 -10.91 18.78 11.97
CA TYR A 309 -10.45 20.16 11.69
C TYR A 309 -11.10 21.17 12.62
N GLN A 310 -12.42 21.12 12.77
CA GLN A 310 -13.16 22.01 13.67
C GLN A 310 -12.66 21.88 15.12
N ARG A 311 -12.49 20.65 15.62
CA ARG A 311 -11.92 20.41 16.95
C ARG A 311 -10.48 20.91 17.09
N TRP A 312 -9.67 20.76 16.03
CA TRP A 312 -8.29 21.26 16.04
C TRP A 312 -8.25 22.78 16.10
N CYS A 313 -9.04 23.47 15.28
CA CYS A 313 -9.10 24.94 15.25
C CYS A 313 -9.59 25.54 16.57
N THR A 314 -10.59 24.90 17.22
CA THR A 314 -11.15 25.36 18.49
C THR A 314 -10.34 24.92 19.71
N SER A 315 -9.36 24.03 19.55
CA SER A 315 -8.52 23.57 20.66
C SER A 315 -7.64 24.70 21.22
N SER A 316 -7.33 24.64 22.51
CA SER A 316 -6.43 25.63 23.13
C SER A 316 -4.98 25.50 22.62
N ASN A 317 -4.21 26.59 22.74
CA ASN A 317 -2.77 26.55 22.45
C ASN A 317 -2.04 25.50 23.29
N LEU A 318 -2.45 25.31 24.54
CA LEU A 318 -1.89 24.30 25.42
C LEU A 318 -2.16 22.88 24.89
N THR A 319 -3.39 22.59 24.46
CA THR A 319 -3.77 21.29 23.87
C THR A 319 -2.92 20.97 22.63
N ARG A 320 -2.79 21.95 21.72
CA ARG A 320 -1.94 21.79 20.52
C ARG A 320 -0.46 21.57 20.87
N LYS A 321 0.05 22.35 21.83
CA LYS A 321 1.43 22.20 22.32
C LYS A 321 1.67 20.81 22.93
N ILE A 322 0.73 20.32 23.75
CA ILE A 322 0.80 18.96 24.31
C ILE A 322 0.81 17.91 23.19
N PHE A 323 -0.05 18.05 22.18
CA PHE A 323 -0.05 17.15 21.03
C PHE A 323 1.31 17.12 20.34
N LEU A 324 1.86 18.26 19.96
CA LEU A 324 3.14 18.37 19.25
C LEU A 324 4.31 17.84 20.09
N THR A 325 4.37 18.18 21.40
CA THR A 325 5.40 17.69 22.31
C THR A 325 5.35 16.17 22.47
N ARG A 326 4.16 15.59 22.61
CA ARG A 326 4.01 14.12 22.66
C ARG A 326 4.51 13.44 21.38
N ARG A 327 4.27 14.07 20.23
CA ARG A 327 4.76 13.58 18.94
C ARG A 327 6.27 13.63 18.85
N GLU A 328 6.88 14.74 19.29
CA GLU A 328 8.32 14.91 19.32
C GLU A 328 8.99 13.85 20.22
N LEU A 329 8.48 13.66 21.43
CA LEU A 329 8.98 12.64 22.35
C LEU A 329 8.88 11.22 21.77
N ALA A 330 7.80 10.91 21.05
CA ALA A 330 7.64 9.62 20.40
C ALA A 330 8.70 9.37 19.34
N VAL A 331 9.02 10.40 18.55
CA VAL A 331 10.08 10.33 17.54
C VAL A 331 11.43 10.10 18.18
N GLN A 332 11.80 10.94 19.16
CA GLN A 332 13.07 10.84 19.85
C GLN A 332 13.25 9.45 20.50
N THR A 333 12.20 8.94 21.15
CA THR A 333 12.22 7.60 21.75
C THR A 333 12.42 6.51 20.70
N THR A 334 11.78 6.63 19.53
CA THR A 334 11.92 5.67 18.45
C THR A 334 13.32 5.70 17.82
N GLU A 335 13.88 6.89 17.63
CA GLU A 335 15.23 7.08 17.10
C GLU A 335 16.29 6.53 18.08
N MET A 336 16.12 6.81 19.38
CA MET A 336 17.00 6.27 20.42
C MET A 336 16.97 4.73 20.45
N ARG A 337 15.79 4.11 20.34
CA ARG A 337 15.66 2.65 20.27
C ARG A 337 16.34 2.05 19.05
N LYS A 338 16.17 2.67 17.87
CA LYS A 338 16.85 2.24 16.64
C LYS A 338 18.37 2.31 16.79
N SER A 339 18.89 3.39 17.36
CA SER A 339 20.32 3.55 17.62
C SER A 339 20.85 2.50 18.59
N LEU A 340 20.11 2.20 19.69
CA LEU A 340 20.47 1.15 20.63
C LEU A 340 20.44 -0.24 19.98
N GLN A 341 19.47 -0.52 19.12
CA GLN A 341 19.39 -1.79 18.40
C GLN A 341 20.53 -1.95 17.39
N GLN A 342 20.89 -0.89 16.69
CA GLN A 342 22.05 -0.87 15.80
C GLN A 342 23.36 -1.11 16.56
N MET A 343 23.54 -0.46 17.73
CA MET A 343 24.70 -0.69 18.58
C MET A 343 24.77 -2.14 19.10
N ARG A 344 23.65 -2.73 19.51
CA ARG A 344 23.58 -4.14 19.94
C ARG A 344 23.94 -5.09 18.79
N ASN A 345 23.41 -4.87 17.59
CA ASN A 345 23.73 -5.67 16.41
C ASN A 345 25.22 -5.54 16.04
N SER A 346 25.80 -4.35 16.11
CA SER A 346 27.22 -4.12 15.86
C SER A 346 28.11 -4.76 16.92
N ALA A 347 27.70 -4.74 18.18
CA ALA A 347 28.42 -5.40 19.27
C ALA A 347 28.33 -6.94 19.13
N GLY A 348 27.15 -7.48 18.76
CA GLY A 348 26.98 -8.90 18.47
C GLY A 348 27.83 -9.40 17.29
N LEU A 349 27.91 -8.62 16.23
CA LEU A 349 28.81 -8.88 15.09
C LEU A 349 30.28 -8.88 15.52
N ARG A 350 30.72 -7.91 16.34
CA ARG A 350 32.09 -7.84 16.85
C ARG A 350 32.43 -9.02 17.78
N SER A 351 31.51 -9.50 18.59
CA SER A 351 31.69 -10.68 19.44
C SER A 351 31.75 -11.97 18.62
N GLY A 352 30.92 -12.10 17.59
CA GLY A 352 30.94 -13.23 16.63
C GLY A 352 32.25 -13.31 15.84
N ILE A 353 32.75 -12.17 15.36
CA ILE A 353 34.05 -12.09 14.65
C ILE A 353 35.21 -12.45 15.60
N ARG A 354 35.22 -11.95 16.84
CA ARG A 354 36.25 -12.31 17.83
C ARG A 354 36.22 -13.79 18.17
N SER A 355 35.05 -14.40 18.30
CA SER A 355 34.89 -15.85 18.52
C SER A 355 35.40 -16.67 17.33
N ALA A 356 35.11 -16.26 16.10
CA ALA A 356 35.59 -16.92 14.89
C ALA A 356 37.11 -16.83 14.74
N ILE A 357 37.72 -15.65 15.01
CA ILE A 357 39.18 -15.45 14.99
C ILE A 357 39.87 -16.26 16.10
N SER A 358 39.27 -16.35 17.28
CA SER A 358 39.77 -17.20 18.39
C SER A 358 39.76 -18.68 18.04
N LYS A 359 38.72 -19.17 17.37
CA LYS A 359 38.66 -20.56 16.87
C LYS A 359 39.68 -20.83 15.79
N ALA A 360 39.86 -19.91 14.84
CA ALA A 360 40.85 -20.07 13.76
C ALA A 360 42.33 -20.04 14.22
N ARG A 361 42.63 -19.50 15.40
CA ARG A 361 43.97 -19.47 16.01
C ARG A 361 44.27 -20.70 16.88
N ARG A 362 43.30 -21.60 17.03
CA ARG A 362 43.47 -22.87 17.82
C ARG A 362 43.53 -24.10 16.92
N VAL A 363 43.50 -23.94 15.62
CA VAL A 363 43.81 -24.95 14.59
C VAL A 363 45.16 -24.58 13.97
#